data_19f9ab8626d91b2b4334b1d050285b40
#
_entry.id   19f9ab8626d91b2b4334b1d050285b40
#
_cell.length_a   1.000
_cell.length_b   1.000
_cell.length_c   1.000
_cell.angle_alpha   90.00
_cell.angle_beta   90.00
_cell.angle_gamma   90.00
#
_symmetry.space_group_name_H-M   'P 1'
#
loop_
_entity.id
_entity.type
_entity.pdbx_description
1 polymer ?
#
loop_
_entity_poly.entity_id
_entity_poly.type
_entity_poly.pdbx_seq_one_letter_code
_entity_poly.pdbx_strand_id
1 'polypeptide(L)'
;LPGAAFFLGMSYPPAREMINAGLGVALASDYNPGSSPSGNMRMVCSLASIRMKMTPAEAINAATLNGAYAMGLSRDYGSVTLGKVANFFITKPMSSIEFFSYAYQTPLIRQVFLRGRKMCGL
;
A
#
# COMPACT_ATOMS: atom_id res chain seq x y z
N LEU A 1 4.64 -9.51 -2.93
CA LEU A 1 3.81 -9.22 -4.12
C LEU A 1 2.48 -9.97 -4.03
N PRO A 2 1.50 -9.56 -3.18
CA PRO A 2 0.27 -10.33 -2.99
C PRO A 2 -0.65 -10.32 -4.23
N GLY A 3 -0.55 -9.31 -5.10
CA GLY A 3 -1.29 -9.26 -6.35
C GLY A 3 -0.90 -10.41 -7.30
N ALA A 4 0.39 -10.65 -7.45
CA ALA A 4 0.89 -11.76 -8.27
C ALA A 4 0.50 -13.12 -7.66
N ALA A 5 0.65 -13.29 -6.35
CA ALA A 5 0.23 -14.52 -5.68
C ALA A 5 -1.27 -14.80 -5.87
N PHE A 6 -2.10 -13.76 -5.81
CA PHE A 6 -3.54 -13.86 -6.06
C PHE A 6 -3.83 -14.27 -7.51
N PHE A 7 -3.27 -13.56 -8.47
CA PHE A 7 -3.56 -13.75 -9.89
C PHE A 7 -3.08 -15.11 -10.42
N LEU A 8 -1.91 -15.56 -9.96
CA LEU A 8 -1.32 -16.84 -10.39
C LEU A 8 -1.75 -18.03 -9.52
N GLY A 9 -2.58 -17.84 -8.49
CA GLY A 9 -2.99 -18.92 -7.59
C GLY A 9 -1.86 -19.49 -6.73
N MET A 10 -0.85 -18.68 -6.42
CA MET A 10 0.33 -19.08 -5.65
C MET A 10 0.12 -18.96 -4.13
N SER A 11 0.97 -19.62 -3.36
CA SER A 11 1.05 -19.39 -1.91
C SER A 11 1.47 -17.97 -1.59
N TYR A 12 0.86 -17.40 -0.54
CA TYR A 12 1.22 -16.06 -0.07
C TYR A 12 2.48 -16.10 0.80
N PRO A 13 3.35 -15.07 0.72
CA PRO A 13 4.50 -14.96 1.60
C PRO A 13 4.08 -14.92 3.09
N PRO A 14 4.87 -15.49 4.00
CA PRO A 14 4.56 -15.58 5.43
C PRO A 14 4.84 -14.24 6.15
N ALA A 15 4.13 -13.16 5.76
CA ALA A 15 4.43 -11.81 6.25
C ALA A 15 4.28 -11.68 7.77
N ARG A 16 3.32 -12.39 8.39
CA ARG A 16 3.17 -12.36 9.86
C ARG A 16 4.41 -12.90 10.57
N GLU A 17 4.97 -14.00 10.10
CA GLU A 17 6.18 -14.57 10.67
C GLU A 17 7.39 -13.67 10.44
N MET A 18 7.50 -13.07 9.24
CA MET A 18 8.56 -12.10 8.94
C MET A 18 8.51 -10.89 9.88
N ILE A 19 7.32 -10.32 10.09
CA ILE A 19 7.13 -9.17 10.99
C ILE A 19 7.43 -9.56 12.44
N ASN A 20 6.96 -10.72 12.90
CA ASN A 20 7.23 -11.22 14.24
C ASN A 20 8.72 -11.49 14.47
N ALA A 21 9.47 -11.80 13.43
CA ALA A 21 10.93 -11.93 13.45
C ALA A 21 11.66 -10.57 13.36
N GLY A 22 10.94 -9.44 13.37
CA GLY A 22 11.53 -8.10 13.31
C GLY A 22 11.95 -7.64 11.91
N LEU A 23 11.54 -8.35 10.86
CA LEU A 23 11.87 -7.98 9.47
C LEU A 23 10.94 -6.89 8.94
N GLY A 24 11.52 -5.92 8.22
CA GLY A 24 10.77 -4.92 7.48
C GLY A 24 10.15 -5.52 6.22
N VAL A 25 8.80 -5.53 6.15
CA VAL A 25 8.07 -6.00 4.97
C VAL A 25 7.63 -4.82 4.13
N ALA A 26 7.95 -4.82 2.84
CA ALA A 26 7.45 -3.86 1.86
C ALA A 26 6.41 -4.52 0.95
N LEU A 27 5.38 -3.78 0.56
CA LEU A 27 4.36 -4.19 -0.39
C LEU A 27 4.51 -3.42 -1.70
N ALA A 28 4.38 -4.13 -2.82
CA ALA A 28 4.34 -3.54 -4.15
C ALA A 28 3.25 -4.18 -5.00
N SER A 29 2.77 -3.44 -6.01
CA SER A 29 1.75 -3.94 -6.94
C SER A 29 2.29 -4.97 -7.93
N ASP A 30 3.58 -4.84 -8.28
CA ASP A 30 4.18 -5.62 -9.38
C ASP A 30 3.35 -5.50 -10.67
N TYR A 31 2.84 -4.29 -10.95
CA TYR A 31 1.91 -4.08 -12.07
C TYR A 31 2.54 -4.45 -13.41
N ASN A 32 2.04 -5.51 -13.99
CA ASN A 32 2.45 -6.02 -15.30
C ASN A 32 1.35 -6.91 -15.89
N PRO A 33 1.31 -7.10 -17.22
CA PRO A 33 0.25 -7.89 -17.88
C PRO A 33 0.36 -9.40 -17.62
N GLY A 34 1.51 -9.92 -17.20
CA GLY A 34 1.75 -11.36 -17.05
C GLY A 34 1.31 -11.95 -15.73
N SER A 35 1.54 -11.26 -14.63
CA SER A 35 1.35 -11.80 -13.27
C SER A 35 0.57 -10.91 -12.32
N SER A 36 0.39 -9.62 -12.62
CA SER A 36 -0.32 -8.69 -11.75
C SER A 36 -0.96 -7.55 -12.56
N PRO A 37 -2.09 -7.81 -13.24
CA PRO A 37 -2.70 -6.85 -14.17
C PRO A 37 -3.43 -5.70 -13.47
N SER A 38 -3.12 -5.42 -12.21
CA SER A 38 -3.72 -4.33 -11.44
C SER A 38 -2.67 -3.57 -10.63
N GLY A 39 -2.60 -2.25 -10.85
CA GLY A 39 -1.82 -1.32 -10.02
C GLY A 39 -2.54 -0.84 -8.76
N ASN A 40 -3.68 -1.44 -8.39
CA ASN A 40 -4.49 -1.01 -7.24
C ASN A 40 -3.82 -1.39 -5.91
N MET A 41 -3.05 -0.46 -5.34
CA MET A 41 -2.39 -0.66 -4.04
C MET A 41 -3.36 -0.86 -2.88
N ARG A 42 -4.61 -0.42 -2.96
CA ARG A 42 -5.62 -0.72 -1.93
C ARG A 42 -5.99 -2.20 -1.94
N MET A 43 -6.16 -2.80 -3.13
CA MET A 43 -6.34 -4.24 -3.25
C MET A 43 -5.12 -5.00 -2.71
N VAL A 44 -3.92 -4.52 -2.99
CA VAL A 44 -2.67 -5.09 -2.44
C VAL A 44 -2.67 -5.08 -0.91
N CYS A 45 -3.03 -3.95 -0.28
CA CYS A 45 -3.17 -3.85 1.19
C CYS A 45 -4.26 -4.78 1.73
N SER A 46 -5.39 -4.92 1.03
CA SER A 46 -6.47 -5.83 1.42
C SER A 46 -6.02 -7.29 1.39
N LEU A 47 -5.35 -7.71 0.32
CA LEU A 47 -4.78 -9.05 0.21
C LEU A 47 -3.73 -9.32 1.30
N ALA A 48 -2.88 -8.33 1.60
CA ALA A 48 -1.90 -8.43 2.68
C ALA A 48 -2.59 -8.61 4.04
N SER A 49 -3.67 -7.89 4.31
CA SER A 49 -4.41 -8.02 5.56
C SER A 49 -5.14 -9.37 5.65
N ILE A 50 -5.84 -9.78 4.61
CA ILE A 50 -6.69 -10.98 4.61
C ILE A 50 -5.85 -12.26 4.51
N ARG A 51 -4.90 -12.30 3.56
CA ARG A 51 -4.16 -13.52 3.18
C ARG A 51 -2.81 -13.66 3.87
N MET A 52 -2.14 -12.53 4.18
CA MET A 52 -0.82 -12.53 4.80
C MET A 52 -0.87 -12.17 6.29
N LYS A 53 -2.06 -11.99 6.86
CA LYS A 53 -2.31 -11.73 8.29
C LYS A 53 -1.60 -10.46 8.82
N MET A 54 -1.43 -9.48 7.96
CA MET A 54 -0.97 -8.15 8.36
C MET A 54 -2.13 -7.35 8.93
N THR A 55 -1.89 -6.54 9.96
CA THR A 55 -2.89 -5.54 10.33
C THR A 55 -3.01 -4.48 9.24
N PRO A 56 -4.16 -3.79 9.10
CA PRO A 56 -4.31 -2.71 8.12
C PRO A 56 -3.24 -1.61 8.24
N ALA A 57 -2.84 -1.26 9.46
CA ALA A 57 -1.78 -0.29 9.71
C ALA A 57 -0.41 -0.80 9.21
N GLU A 58 -0.07 -2.07 9.47
CA GLU A 58 1.15 -2.69 8.94
C GLU A 58 1.14 -2.72 7.41
N ALA A 59 0.00 -3.04 6.79
CA ALA A 59 -0.12 -3.07 5.33
C ALA A 59 0.07 -1.67 4.71
N ILE A 60 -0.48 -0.63 5.33
CA ILE A 60 -0.27 0.77 4.89
C ILE A 60 1.19 1.19 5.07
N ASN A 61 1.81 0.89 6.21
CA ASN A 61 3.24 1.16 6.42
C ASN A 61 4.12 0.41 5.42
N ALA A 62 3.79 -0.84 5.13
CA ALA A 62 4.51 -1.65 4.16
C ALA A 62 4.40 -1.09 2.72
N ALA A 63 3.25 -0.50 2.38
CA ALA A 63 3.01 0.13 1.08
C ALA A 63 3.57 1.56 0.97
N THR A 64 3.97 2.19 2.07
CA THR A 64 4.43 3.59 2.12
C THR A 64 5.85 3.72 2.66
N LEU A 65 6.03 3.68 3.97
CA LEU A 65 7.33 3.84 4.64
C LEU A 65 8.34 2.77 4.20
N ASN A 66 7.96 1.50 4.33
CA ASN A 66 8.85 0.40 4.00
C ASN A 66 9.04 0.29 2.47
N GLY A 67 8.03 0.62 1.68
CA GLY A 67 8.14 0.70 0.23
C GLY A 67 9.18 1.74 -0.21
N ALA A 68 9.14 2.94 0.37
CA ALA A 68 10.12 3.99 0.11
C ALA A 68 11.53 3.56 0.57
N TYR A 69 11.63 2.90 1.72
CA TYR A 69 12.91 2.39 2.21
C TYR A 69 13.49 1.33 1.27
N ALA A 70 12.70 0.37 0.85
CA ALA A 70 13.14 -0.69 -0.07
C ALA A 70 13.64 -0.16 -1.43
N MET A 71 13.13 0.99 -1.86
CA MET A 71 13.56 1.69 -3.08
C MET A 71 14.74 2.65 -2.86
N GLY A 72 15.26 2.81 -1.64
CA GLY A 72 16.28 3.81 -1.31
C GLY A 72 15.77 5.26 -1.32
N LEU A 73 14.46 5.48 -1.23
CA LEU A 73 13.81 6.79 -1.36
C LEU A 73 13.25 7.32 -0.02
N SER A 74 13.55 6.68 1.10
CA SER A 74 12.97 7.00 2.41
C SER A 74 13.29 8.41 2.92
N ARG A 75 14.37 9.02 2.43
CA ARG A 75 14.72 10.41 2.74
C ARG A 75 13.64 11.39 2.29
N ASP A 76 13.12 11.19 1.08
CA ASP A 76 12.25 12.15 0.41
C ASP A 76 10.79 11.70 0.32
N TYR A 77 10.49 10.42 0.53
CA TYR A 77 9.17 9.83 0.34
C TYR A 77 8.76 8.90 1.49
N GLY A 78 7.54 8.36 1.42
CA GLY A 78 7.01 7.32 2.30
C GLY A 78 6.22 7.83 3.50
N SER A 79 6.32 9.11 3.85
CA SER A 79 5.54 9.71 4.95
C SER A 79 5.20 11.17 4.69
N VAL A 80 4.18 11.67 5.36
CA VAL A 80 3.83 13.10 5.39
C VAL A 80 4.59 13.74 6.55
N THR A 81 5.81 14.21 6.26
CA THR A 81 6.75 14.77 7.26
C THR A 81 7.41 16.02 6.67
N LEU A 82 7.73 17.00 7.51
CA LEU A 82 8.44 18.20 7.09
C LEU A 82 9.75 17.86 6.38
N GLY A 83 10.00 18.53 5.25
CA GLY A 83 11.18 18.32 4.42
C GLY A 83 11.05 17.23 3.37
N LYS A 84 9.97 16.43 3.39
CA LYS A 84 9.71 15.43 2.35
C LYS A 84 8.86 15.99 1.21
N VAL A 85 8.94 15.30 0.08
CA VAL A 85 8.13 15.63 -1.11
C VAL A 85 6.65 15.41 -0.79
N ALA A 86 5.84 16.42 -1.02
CA ALA A 86 4.40 16.42 -0.73
C ALA A 86 3.61 15.59 -1.75
N ASN A 87 3.81 14.28 -1.73
CA ASN A 87 3.05 13.28 -2.46
C ASN A 87 2.11 12.56 -1.48
N PHE A 88 0.84 12.89 -1.52
CA PHE A 88 -0.17 12.28 -0.63
C PHE A 88 -1.55 12.34 -1.27
N PHE A 89 -2.46 11.59 -0.70
CA PHE A 89 -3.88 11.68 -1.03
C PHE A 89 -4.72 11.93 0.23
N ILE A 90 -5.90 12.50 0.01
CA ILE A 90 -6.90 12.69 1.05
C ILE A 90 -8.07 11.75 0.73
N THR A 91 -8.51 11.02 1.74
CA THR A 91 -9.68 10.14 1.62
C THR A 91 -10.98 10.89 1.91
N LYS A 92 -12.08 10.31 1.48
CA LYS A 92 -13.40 10.61 2.07
C LYS A 92 -13.37 10.22 3.56
N PRO A 93 -14.26 10.78 4.40
CA PRO A 93 -14.38 10.35 5.78
C PRO A 93 -14.56 8.83 5.88
N MET A 94 -13.83 8.22 6.78
CA MET A 94 -13.88 6.79 7.08
C MET A 94 -14.08 6.61 8.58
N SER A 95 -14.74 5.53 8.98
CA SER A 95 -14.95 5.19 10.39
C SER A 95 -13.64 4.87 11.12
N SER A 96 -12.68 4.28 10.41
CA SER A 96 -11.37 3.92 10.95
C SER A 96 -10.39 3.61 9.82
N ILE A 97 -9.10 3.41 10.17
CA ILE A 97 -8.05 3.07 9.21
C ILE A 97 -8.26 1.67 8.59
N GLU A 98 -8.89 0.76 9.32
CA GLU A 98 -9.21 -0.59 8.88
C GLU A 98 -10.15 -0.58 7.68
N PHE A 99 -11.03 0.41 7.61
CA PHE A 99 -11.96 0.57 6.50
C PHE A 99 -11.26 0.75 5.15
N PHE A 100 -10.04 1.28 5.16
CA PHE A 100 -9.25 1.44 3.93
C PHE A 100 -8.93 0.10 3.25
N SER A 101 -8.57 -0.91 4.02
CA SER A 101 -8.32 -2.27 3.52
C SER A 101 -9.61 -3.07 3.30
N TYR A 102 -10.62 -2.87 4.14
CA TYR A 102 -11.92 -3.55 4.04
C TYR A 102 -12.66 -3.17 2.75
N ALA A 103 -12.77 -1.89 2.46
CA ALA A 103 -13.57 -1.36 1.36
C ALA A 103 -12.74 -1.15 0.07
N TYR A 104 -11.95 -2.15 -0.33
CA TYR A 104 -10.95 -2.01 -1.41
C TYR A 104 -11.51 -1.58 -2.78
N GLN A 105 -12.80 -1.81 -3.06
CA GLN A 105 -13.45 -1.36 -4.29
C GLN A 105 -14.13 0.01 -4.16
N THR A 106 -14.45 0.45 -2.94
CA THR A 106 -15.14 1.73 -2.73
C THR A 106 -14.21 2.89 -3.10
N PRO A 107 -14.63 3.87 -3.92
CA PRO A 107 -13.80 5.00 -4.29
C PRO A 107 -13.61 5.96 -3.11
N LEU A 108 -12.65 5.64 -2.25
CA LEU A 108 -12.35 6.40 -1.03
C LEU A 108 -11.45 7.60 -1.26
N ILE A 109 -10.61 7.60 -2.31
CA ILE A 109 -9.71 8.72 -2.57
C ILE A 109 -10.52 9.90 -3.07
N ARG A 110 -10.40 11.03 -2.35
CA ARG A 110 -11.09 12.29 -2.67
C ARG A 110 -10.19 13.24 -3.45
N GLN A 111 -8.92 13.33 -3.08
CA GLN A 111 -7.96 14.24 -3.69
C GLN A 111 -6.56 13.61 -3.69
N VAL A 112 -5.78 13.89 -4.72
CA VAL A 112 -4.38 13.49 -4.83
C VAL A 112 -3.52 14.73 -5.00
N PHE A 113 -2.38 14.76 -4.33
CA PHE A 113 -1.37 15.80 -4.44
C PHE A 113 -0.04 15.17 -4.87
N LEU A 114 0.58 15.74 -5.90
CA LEU A 114 1.92 15.38 -6.36
C LEU A 114 2.80 16.62 -6.29
N ARG A 115 3.90 16.52 -5.53
CA ARG A 115 4.82 17.65 -5.27
C ARG A 115 4.08 18.90 -4.79
N GLY A 116 3.11 18.73 -3.90
CA GLY A 116 2.29 19.79 -3.35
C GLY A 116 1.20 20.35 -4.29
N ARG A 117 1.11 19.88 -5.53
CA ARG A 117 0.09 20.31 -6.49
C ARG A 117 -1.08 19.36 -6.51
N LYS A 118 -2.30 19.90 -6.38
CA LYS A 118 -3.51 19.11 -6.51
C LYS A 118 -3.66 18.60 -7.95
N MET A 119 -3.88 17.31 -8.08
CA MET A 119 -4.17 16.66 -9.37
C MET A 119 -5.66 16.78 -9.68
N CYS A 120 -6.00 17.09 -10.94
CA CYS A 120 -7.38 17.13 -11.43
C CYS A 120 -7.72 15.78 -12.07
N GLY A 121 -8.98 15.33 -11.95
CA GLY A 121 -9.51 14.20 -12.73
C GLY A 121 -9.30 12.82 -12.12
N LEU A 122 -9.62 12.65 -10.84
CA LEU A 122 -9.84 11.32 -10.25
C LEU A 122 -11.32 11.10 -10.01
#